data_1f9791d46d92b6d14d4823022cd932b4
#
_entry.id   1f9791d46d92b6d14d4823022cd932b4
#
_cell.length_a   1.000
_cell.length_b   1.000
_cell.length_c   1.000
_cell.angle_alpha   90.00
_cell.angle_beta   90.00
_cell.angle_gamma   90.00
#
_symmetry.space_group_name_H-M   'P 1'
#
loop_
_entity.id
_entity.type
_entity.pdbx_description
1 polymer ?
#
loop_
_entity_poly.entity_id
_entity_poly.type
_entity_poly.pdbx_seq_one_letter_code
_entity_poly.pdbx_strand_id
1 'polypeptide(L)'
;MGSFIVTTDSGCDLPLSFCCSRGIIPLKMNYAIGDKNYTDTMDPKDLKSFYDGMRSGDTPKTSQVTPYQFTEFWTPLLEKKQPIIHIALGSGISGTWANAVSAADMLMQDHPDPDIRVIDSPLASVGYGMLAILAADLRDCGSSADECQMQLEKVKSNINTYYTTGDLTYLYRSGRVSRTGMVIAHALNIWPILNLDLDGHLIVQAKERGKKKTIERIHKIISELCVDPEDQTLYICHSDIAEEAEQFGEDIKKEFGFRDVFYTYIGTTIGSNCGPGLMAAFFVGKKRTN
;
A
#
# COMPACT_ATOMS: atom_id res chain seq x y z
N MET A 1 -23.80 3.87 -15.96
CA MET A 1 -22.69 4.39 -15.13
C MET A 1 -22.63 3.52 -13.90
N GLY A 2 -21.49 2.90 -13.63
CA GLY A 2 -21.29 2.10 -12.43
C GLY A 2 -21.60 2.93 -11.19
N SER A 3 -22.47 2.42 -10.34
CA SER A 3 -23.15 3.22 -9.33
C SER A 3 -22.59 3.01 -7.93
N PHE A 4 -21.28 2.91 -7.77
CA PHE A 4 -20.66 2.78 -6.45
C PHE A 4 -19.52 3.80 -6.23
N ILE A 5 -19.22 4.07 -4.97
CA ILE A 5 -18.16 4.99 -4.53
C ILE A 5 -16.94 4.15 -4.17
N VAL A 6 -15.77 4.55 -4.67
CA VAL A 6 -14.49 3.92 -4.30
C VAL A 6 -13.83 4.77 -3.23
N THR A 7 -13.53 4.14 -2.09
CA THR A 7 -12.80 4.75 -0.98
C THR A 7 -11.58 3.90 -0.60
N THR A 8 -10.59 4.53 -0.01
CA THR A 8 -9.39 3.88 0.54
C THR A 8 -8.86 4.72 1.71
N ASP A 9 -7.72 4.37 2.28
CA ASP A 9 -7.01 5.23 3.22
C ASP A 9 -5.66 5.70 2.64
N SER A 10 -5.05 6.73 3.24
CA SER A 10 -3.86 7.39 2.67
C SER A 10 -2.60 6.51 2.66
N GLY A 11 -2.59 5.39 3.40
CA GLY A 11 -1.49 4.43 3.32
C GLY A 11 -1.40 3.69 1.98
N CYS A 12 -2.36 3.91 1.05
CA CYS A 12 -2.31 3.40 -0.33
C CYS A 12 -1.17 4.03 -1.17
N ASP A 13 -0.55 5.08 -0.66
CA ASP A 13 0.57 5.79 -1.28
C ASP A 13 0.29 6.30 -2.71
N LEU A 14 -0.99 6.47 -3.05
CA LEU A 14 -1.40 7.17 -4.27
C LEU A 14 -1.41 8.68 -3.99
N PRO A 15 -0.85 9.53 -4.87
CA PRO A 15 -0.96 10.99 -4.71
C PRO A 15 -2.42 11.46 -4.66
N LEU A 16 -2.73 12.45 -3.82
CA LEU A 16 -4.09 12.98 -3.71
C LEU A 16 -4.65 13.44 -5.05
N SER A 17 -3.81 14.10 -5.86
CA SER A 17 -4.20 14.54 -7.21
C SER A 17 -4.60 13.38 -8.12
N PHE A 18 -3.91 12.24 -8.02
CA PHE A 18 -4.25 11.03 -8.75
C PHE A 18 -5.58 10.45 -8.24
N CYS A 19 -5.76 10.32 -6.93
CA CYS A 19 -7.03 9.87 -6.35
C CYS A 19 -8.21 10.74 -6.83
N CYS A 20 -8.06 12.07 -6.78
CA CYS A 20 -9.08 13.00 -7.26
C CYS A 20 -9.41 12.80 -8.74
N SER A 21 -8.37 12.63 -9.60
CA SER A 21 -8.58 12.44 -11.05
C SER A 21 -9.31 11.14 -11.40
N ARG A 22 -9.22 10.13 -10.51
CA ARG A 22 -9.85 8.82 -10.67
C ARG A 22 -11.14 8.67 -9.84
N GLY A 23 -11.60 9.74 -9.16
CA GLY A 23 -12.78 9.67 -8.29
C GLY A 23 -12.63 8.65 -7.15
N ILE A 24 -11.42 8.44 -6.65
CA ILE A 24 -11.10 7.66 -5.47
C ILE A 24 -11.06 8.62 -4.28
N ILE A 25 -11.77 8.31 -3.19
CA ILE A 25 -11.86 9.18 -2.03
C ILE A 25 -11.01 8.57 -0.89
N PRO A 26 -9.84 9.14 -0.56
CA PRO A 26 -9.00 8.62 0.51
C PRO A 26 -9.37 9.20 1.87
N LEU A 27 -9.43 8.36 2.90
CA LEU A 27 -9.41 8.77 4.30
C LEU A 27 -7.97 9.07 4.71
N LYS A 28 -7.69 10.31 5.06
CA LYS A 28 -6.35 10.74 5.46
C LYS A 28 -6.03 10.24 6.87
N MET A 29 -4.96 9.46 6.99
CA MET A 29 -4.50 8.90 8.25
C MET A 29 -3.64 9.90 9.03
N ASN A 30 -3.58 9.72 10.35
CA ASN A 30 -2.83 10.57 11.24
C ASN A 30 -1.52 9.91 11.70
N TYR A 31 -0.53 10.74 11.99
CA TYR A 31 0.72 10.35 12.64
C TYR A 31 1.15 11.41 13.66
N ALA A 32 2.01 11.04 14.59
CA ALA A 32 2.55 11.94 15.61
C ALA A 32 4.08 11.95 15.58
N ILE A 33 4.69 13.12 15.81
CA ILE A 33 6.12 13.28 16.05
C ILE A 33 6.28 13.99 17.41
N GLY A 34 6.84 13.29 18.39
CA GLY A 34 6.80 13.77 19.79
C GLY A 34 5.35 13.94 20.24
N ASP A 35 5.02 15.14 20.74
CA ASP A 35 3.68 15.51 21.24
C ASP A 35 2.80 16.17 20.15
N LYS A 36 3.27 16.28 18.93
CA LYS A 36 2.54 16.93 17.83
C LYS A 36 1.88 15.91 16.93
N ASN A 37 0.59 16.15 16.62
CA ASN A 37 -0.20 15.34 15.69
C ASN A 37 -0.23 16.00 14.31
N TYR A 38 -0.16 15.17 13.30
CA TYR A 38 -0.19 15.55 11.89
C TYR A 38 -1.16 14.66 11.14
N THR A 39 -1.68 15.16 10.02
CA THR A 39 -2.49 14.40 9.08
C THR A 39 -1.71 14.23 7.78
N ASP A 40 -1.75 13.04 7.21
CA ASP A 40 -1.14 12.76 5.91
C ASP A 40 -1.75 13.65 4.82
N THR A 41 -0.94 14.46 4.17
CA THR A 41 -1.41 15.35 3.10
C THR A 41 -1.59 14.62 1.78
N MET A 42 -0.92 13.49 1.61
CA MET A 42 -0.78 12.75 0.34
C MET A 42 -0.17 13.62 -0.78
N ASP A 43 0.57 14.68 -0.42
CA ASP A 43 1.31 15.52 -1.36
C ASP A 43 2.80 15.14 -1.33
N PRO A 44 3.39 14.70 -2.47
CA PRO A 44 4.81 14.35 -2.54
C PRO A 44 5.76 15.47 -2.09
N LYS A 45 5.33 16.73 -2.18
CA LYS A 45 6.15 17.89 -1.76
C LYS A 45 6.47 17.89 -0.26
N ASP A 46 5.58 17.33 0.56
CA ASP A 46 5.74 17.33 2.03
C ASP A 46 6.63 16.15 2.49
N LEU A 47 6.80 15.13 1.64
CA LEU A 47 7.48 13.89 2.02
C LEU A 47 8.99 14.06 2.16
N LYS A 48 9.60 14.95 1.40
CA LYS A 48 11.04 15.21 1.57
C LYS A 48 11.35 15.71 2.97
N SER A 49 10.63 16.70 3.47
CA SER A 49 10.82 17.24 4.82
C SER A 49 10.53 16.20 5.91
N PHE A 50 9.54 15.36 5.70
CA PHE A 50 9.22 14.23 6.59
C PHE A 50 10.38 13.25 6.72
N TYR A 51 10.96 12.80 5.61
CA TYR A 51 12.11 11.88 5.63
C TYR A 51 13.41 12.53 6.10
N ASP A 52 13.63 13.83 5.83
CA ASP A 52 14.76 14.58 6.38
C ASP A 52 14.66 14.69 7.91
N GLY A 53 13.46 14.89 8.45
CA GLY A 53 13.19 14.84 9.90
C GLY A 53 13.54 13.47 10.49
N MET A 54 13.13 12.37 9.83
CA MET A 54 13.47 11.01 10.27
C MET A 54 15.00 10.77 10.28
N ARG A 55 15.73 11.23 9.26
CA ARG A 55 17.20 11.15 9.23
C ARG A 55 17.84 11.98 10.34
N SER A 56 17.20 13.06 10.76
CA SER A 56 17.64 13.93 11.86
C SER A 56 17.25 13.40 13.25
N GLY A 57 16.52 12.27 13.32
CA GLY A 57 16.19 11.60 14.57
C GLY A 57 14.71 11.63 14.95
N ASP A 58 13.85 12.23 14.15
CA ASP A 58 12.41 12.14 14.36
C ASP A 58 11.94 10.69 14.32
N THR A 59 11.05 10.34 15.24
CA THR A 59 10.46 9.01 15.35
C THR A 59 8.94 9.11 15.21
N PRO A 60 8.43 9.25 13.98
CA PRO A 60 6.99 9.32 13.76
C PRO A 60 6.31 8.02 14.20
N LYS A 61 5.10 8.17 14.75
CA LYS A 61 4.24 7.05 15.19
C LYS A 61 2.89 7.18 14.53
N THR A 62 2.41 6.11 13.96
CA THR A 62 1.08 6.02 13.36
C THR A 62 0.07 5.45 14.34
N SER A 63 -1.19 5.82 14.18
CA SER A 63 -2.33 5.20 14.83
C SER A 63 -3.26 4.57 13.79
N GLN A 64 -3.98 3.53 14.19
CA GLN A 64 -5.06 2.98 13.38
C GLN A 64 -6.17 4.02 13.23
N VAL A 65 -6.85 4.02 12.09
CA VAL A 65 -8.12 4.75 11.95
C VAL A 65 -9.15 4.10 12.87
N THR A 66 -9.82 4.89 13.69
CA THR A 66 -10.84 4.40 14.62
C THR A 66 -12.19 4.19 13.93
N PRO A 67 -13.09 3.33 14.48
CA PRO A 67 -14.45 3.20 13.94
C PRO A 67 -15.18 4.54 13.83
N TYR A 68 -15.02 5.41 14.81
CA TYR A 68 -15.60 6.75 14.81
C TYR A 68 -15.13 7.61 13.61
N GLN A 69 -13.84 7.59 13.30
CA GLN A 69 -13.31 8.32 12.13
C GLN A 69 -13.86 7.75 10.81
N PHE A 70 -14.06 6.45 10.72
CA PHE A 70 -14.71 5.84 9.56
C PHE A 70 -16.19 6.22 9.46
N THR A 71 -16.94 6.26 10.56
CA THR A 71 -18.32 6.72 10.53
C THR A 71 -18.43 8.17 10.10
N GLU A 72 -17.59 9.07 10.63
CA GLU A 72 -17.53 10.46 10.18
C GLU A 72 -17.18 10.58 8.69
N PHE A 73 -16.28 9.75 8.20
CA PHE A 73 -15.85 9.76 6.80
C PHE A 73 -16.93 9.27 5.84
N TRP A 74 -17.66 8.21 6.19
CA TRP A 74 -18.64 7.61 5.29
C TRP A 74 -20.03 8.26 5.39
N THR A 75 -20.43 8.82 6.54
CA THR A 75 -21.76 9.43 6.72
C THR A 75 -22.14 10.39 5.59
N PRO A 76 -21.31 11.38 5.19
CA PRO A 76 -21.69 12.27 4.08
C PRO A 76 -21.72 11.56 2.71
N LEU A 77 -21.04 10.43 2.56
CA LEU A 77 -21.05 9.67 1.31
C LEU A 77 -22.35 8.85 1.15
N LEU A 78 -22.96 8.43 2.27
CA LEU A 78 -24.23 7.69 2.27
C LEU A 78 -25.39 8.52 1.71
N GLU A 79 -25.32 9.86 1.77
CA GLU A 79 -26.32 10.75 1.16
C GLU A 79 -26.47 10.52 -0.36
N LYS A 80 -25.43 9.98 -1.02
CA LYS A 80 -25.45 9.65 -2.45
C LYS A 80 -26.26 8.40 -2.78
N LYS A 81 -26.67 7.63 -1.77
CA LYS A 81 -27.42 6.37 -1.91
C LYS A 81 -26.80 5.40 -2.93
N GLN A 82 -25.49 5.29 -2.88
CA GLN A 82 -24.67 4.40 -3.70
C GLN A 82 -23.88 3.46 -2.81
N PRO A 83 -23.65 2.20 -3.21
CA PRO A 83 -22.72 1.33 -2.50
C PRO A 83 -21.35 1.98 -2.34
N ILE A 84 -20.69 1.74 -1.21
CA ILE A 84 -19.31 2.16 -0.94
C ILE A 84 -18.44 0.92 -0.95
N ILE A 85 -17.40 0.91 -1.79
CA ILE A 85 -16.34 -0.10 -1.75
C ILE A 85 -15.11 0.57 -1.15
N HIS A 86 -14.71 0.11 0.04
CA HIS A 86 -13.52 0.58 0.73
C HIS A 86 -12.41 -0.45 0.64
N ILE A 87 -11.27 -0.07 0.07
CA ILE A 87 -10.08 -0.90 0.00
C ILE A 87 -9.16 -0.51 1.16
N ALA A 88 -9.02 -1.40 2.13
CA ALA A 88 -8.27 -1.16 3.36
C ALA A 88 -6.83 -1.68 3.29
N LEU A 89 -5.95 -1.03 4.05
CA LEU A 89 -4.62 -1.55 4.39
C LEU A 89 -4.73 -2.95 5.00
N GLY A 90 -3.86 -3.86 4.60
CA GLY A 90 -3.90 -5.27 4.99
C GLY A 90 -4.02 -5.52 6.49
N SER A 91 -4.92 -6.41 6.87
CA SER A 91 -5.23 -6.75 8.28
C SER A 91 -4.02 -7.37 9.01
N GLY A 92 -3.09 -8.00 8.30
CA GLY A 92 -1.88 -8.59 8.87
C GLY A 92 -0.87 -7.59 9.44
N ILE A 93 -0.96 -6.30 9.06
CA ILE A 93 -0.05 -5.24 9.51
C ILE A 93 -0.73 -4.07 10.20
N SER A 94 -2.07 -3.97 10.12
CA SER A 94 -2.83 -2.89 10.74
C SER A 94 -4.23 -3.35 11.16
N GLY A 95 -4.69 -2.93 12.32
CA GLY A 95 -6.08 -3.12 12.75
C GLY A 95 -7.10 -2.20 12.08
N THR A 96 -6.66 -1.35 11.15
CA THR A 96 -7.52 -0.38 10.44
C THR A 96 -8.67 -1.08 9.70
N TRP A 97 -8.41 -2.23 9.05
CA TRP A 97 -9.44 -3.02 8.40
C TRP A 97 -10.56 -3.45 9.38
N ALA A 98 -10.21 -4.00 10.53
CA ALA A 98 -11.19 -4.44 11.53
C ALA A 98 -12.04 -3.26 12.06
N ASN A 99 -11.42 -2.10 12.24
CA ASN A 99 -12.11 -0.88 12.63
C ASN A 99 -13.06 -0.37 11.51
N ALA A 100 -12.67 -0.50 10.25
CA ALA A 100 -13.50 -0.18 9.10
C ALA A 100 -14.74 -1.10 9.04
N VAL A 101 -14.57 -2.41 9.24
CA VAL A 101 -15.68 -3.37 9.31
C VAL A 101 -16.63 -3.01 10.45
N SER A 102 -16.09 -2.74 11.64
CA SER A 102 -16.92 -2.33 12.79
C SER A 102 -17.73 -1.05 12.52
N ALA A 103 -17.12 -0.07 11.86
CA ALA A 103 -17.82 1.17 11.49
C ALA A 103 -18.91 0.94 10.43
N ALA A 104 -18.65 0.08 9.44
CA ALA A 104 -19.64 -0.30 8.44
C ALA A 104 -20.85 -0.98 9.11
N ASP A 105 -20.63 -1.91 10.03
CA ASP A 105 -21.68 -2.59 10.79
C ASP A 105 -22.52 -1.59 11.61
N MET A 106 -21.88 -0.61 12.27
CA MET A 106 -22.57 0.44 13.02
C MET A 106 -23.46 1.27 12.09
N LEU A 107 -22.94 1.75 10.96
CA LEU A 107 -23.71 2.55 9.99
C LEU A 107 -24.86 1.74 9.37
N MET A 108 -24.66 0.44 9.12
CA MET A 108 -25.71 -0.44 8.59
C MET A 108 -26.85 -0.69 9.58
N GLN A 109 -26.63 -0.52 10.88
CA GLN A 109 -27.68 -0.60 11.90
C GLN A 109 -28.47 0.73 12.00
N ASP A 110 -27.82 1.85 11.82
CA ASP A 110 -28.39 3.19 12.04
C ASP A 110 -29.09 3.77 10.80
N HIS A 111 -28.82 3.23 9.62
CA HIS A 111 -29.37 3.71 8.34
C HIS A 111 -30.23 2.64 7.65
N PRO A 112 -31.31 3.00 6.96
CA PRO A 112 -32.27 2.03 6.42
C PRO A 112 -31.78 1.20 5.24
N ASP A 113 -30.67 1.58 4.55
CA ASP A 113 -30.16 0.83 3.39
C ASP A 113 -28.73 1.22 2.98
N PRO A 114 -27.73 1.15 3.87
CA PRO A 114 -26.35 1.40 3.48
C PRO A 114 -25.71 0.12 2.96
N ASP A 115 -25.01 0.20 1.84
CA ASP A 115 -24.17 -0.87 1.31
C ASP A 115 -22.69 -0.42 1.41
N ILE A 116 -22.00 -0.82 2.49
CA ILE A 116 -20.58 -0.52 2.69
C ILE A 116 -19.82 -1.84 2.70
N ARG A 117 -18.92 -2.01 1.73
CA ARG A 117 -18.13 -3.22 1.53
C ARG A 117 -16.66 -2.92 1.81
N VAL A 118 -16.12 -3.55 2.82
CA VAL A 118 -14.74 -3.36 3.25
C VAL A 118 -13.88 -4.54 2.75
N ILE A 119 -12.99 -4.26 1.82
CA ILE A 119 -12.08 -5.24 1.22
C ILE A 119 -10.78 -5.28 2.02
N ASP A 120 -10.45 -6.43 2.61
CA ASP A 120 -9.11 -6.69 3.13
C ASP A 120 -8.16 -7.00 1.99
N SER A 121 -7.15 -6.15 1.81
CA SER A 121 -6.26 -6.24 0.66
C SER A 121 -5.14 -7.28 0.77
N PRO A 122 -4.78 -7.83 1.92
CA PRO A 122 -3.52 -8.35 2.46
C PRO A 122 -2.26 -7.74 1.80
N LEU A 123 -2.30 -6.42 1.59
CA LEU A 123 -1.27 -5.63 0.91
C LEU A 123 -0.96 -4.35 1.69
N ALA A 124 0.13 -3.68 1.30
CA ALA A 124 0.55 -2.38 1.83
C ALA A 124 0.93 -1.44 0.70
N SER A 125 0.95 -0.13 1.01
CA SER A 125 1.43 0.89 0.07
C SER A 125 0.67 0.84 -1.26
N VAL A 126 1.30 1.15 -2.38
CA VAL A 126 0.66 1.14 -3.70
C VAL A 126 0.09 -0.25 -4.08
N GLY A 127 0.46 -1.32 -3.38
CA GLY A 127 -0.12 -2.65 -3.62
C GLY A 127 -1.64 -2.67 -3.46
N TYR A 128 -2.18 -2.08 -2.38
CA TYR A 128 -3.64 -1.94 -2.29
C TYR A 128 -4.16 -0.68 -3.02
N GLY A 129 -3.29 0.27 -3.31
CA GLY A 129 -3.58 1.34 -4.26
C GLY A 129 -3.94 0.79 -5.65
N MET A 130 -3.27 -0.28 -6.12
CA MET A 130 -3.61 -0.98 -7.36
C MET A 130 -5.04 -1.54 -7.33
N LEU A 131 -5.49 -2.06 -6.19
CA LEU A 131 -6.88 -2.51 -6.04
C LEU A 131 -7.87 -1.35 -6.08
N ALA A 132 -7.52 -0.19 -5.49
CA ALA A 132 -8.34 1.01 -5.56
C ALA A 132 -8.45 1.55 -7.00
N ILE A 133 -7.34 1.48 -7.77
CA ILE A 133 -7.33 1.82 -9.21
C ILE A 133 -8.23 0.85 -9.97
N LEU A 134 -8.10 -0.46 -9.75
CA LEU A 134 -8.93 -1.47 -10.40
C LEU A 134 -10.42 -1.27 -10.08
N ALA A 135 -10.77 -0.94 -8.83
CA ALA A 135 -12.14 -0.64 -8.46
C ALA A 135 -12.69 0.59 -9.22
N ALA A 136 -11.87 1.63 -9.38
CA ALA A 136 -12.23 2.80 -10.16
C ALA A 136 -12.40 2.47 -11.65
N ASP A 137 -11.51 1.64 -12.22
CA ASP A 137 -11.63 1.19 -13.63
C ASP A 137 -12.92 0.40 -13.85
N LEU A 138 -13.23 -0.55 -12.97
CA LEU A 138 -14.45 -1.37 -13.04
C LEU A 138 -15.71 -0.48 -12.94
N ARG A 139 -15.71 0.50 -12.01
CA ARG A 139 -16.80 1.48 -11.90
C ARG A 139 -16.98 2.25 -13.21
N ASP A 140 -15.89 2.76 -13.77
CA ASP A 140 -15.90 3.59 -14.98
C ASP A 140 -16.31 2.78 -16.21
N CYS A 141 -16.06 1.46 -16.22
CA CYS A 141 -16.55 0.50 -17.21
C CYS A 141 -18.02 0.08 -16.98
N GLY A 142 -18.66 0.54 -15.91
CA GLY A 142 -20.09 0.27 -15.64
C GLY A 142 -20.39 -1.00 -14.85
N SER A 143 -19.36 -1.63 -14.23
CA SER A 143 -19.56 -2.79 -13.35
C SER A 143 -20.42 -2.43 -12.14
N SER A 144 -21.17 -3.40 -11.63
CA SER A 144 -21.86 -3.32 -10.35
C SER A 144 -20.89 -3.45 -9.17
N ALA A 145 -21.33 -3.07 -7.97
CA ALA A 145 -20.56 -3.26 -6.75
C ALA A 145 -20.26 -4.74 -6.47
N ASP A 146 -21.18 -5.66 -6.81
CA ASP A 146 -21.00 -7.10 -6.66
C ASP A 146 -19.88 -7.62 -7.58
N GLU A 147 -19.92 -7.23 -8.85
CA GLU A 147 -18.88 -7.61 -9.83
C GLU A 147 -17.52 -7.04 -9.44
N CYS A 148 -17.48 -5.79 -8.97
CA CYS A 148 -16.26 -5.16 -8.51
C CYS A 148 -15.68 -5.93 -7.31
N GLN A 149 -16.46 -6.18 -6.26
CA GLN A 149 -16.02 -6.94 -5.10
C GLN A 149 -15.48 -8.32 -5.49
N MET A 150 -16.20 -9.04 -6.34
CA MET A 150 -15.78 -10.36 -6.82
C MET A 150 -14.44 -10.31 -7.56
N GLN A 151 -14.21 -9.30 -8.40
CA GLN A 151 -12.94 -9.14 -9.11
C GLN A 151 -11.80 -8.76 -8.18
N LEU A 152 -12.02 -7.86 -7.21
CA LEU A 152 -11.01 -7.49 -6.22
C LEU A 152 -10.58 -8.70 -5.38
N GLU A 153 -11.55 -9.50 -4.90
CA GLU A 153 -11.28 -10.71 -4.13
C GLU A 153 -10.46 -11.74 -4.92
N LYS A 154 -10.72 -11.85 -6.23
CA LYS A 154 -9.98 -12.75 -7.12
C LYS A 154 -8.55 -12.28 -7.35
N VAL A 155 -8.33 -10.97 -7.55
CA VAL A 155 -7.04 -10.41 -7.99
C VAL A 155 -6.09 -10.11 -6.84
N LYS A 156 -6.58 -9.79 -5.64
CA LYS A 156 -5.75 -9.35 -4.52
C LYS A 156 -4.60 -10.30 -4.16
N SER A 157 -4.78 -11.60 -4.35
CA SER A 157 -3.74 -12.60 -4.11
C SER A 157 -2.74 -12.76 -5.28
N ASN A 158 -3.00 -12.13 -6.42
CA ASN A 158 -2.12 -12.14 -7.59
C ASN A 158 -1.24 -10.89 -7.67
N ILE A 159 -1.46 -9.88 -6.82
CA ILE A 159 -0.56 -8.73 -6.71
C ILE A 159 0.66 -9.17 -5.91
N ASN A 160 1.79 -9.22 -6.59
CA ASN A 160 3.09 -9.57 -6.02
C ASN A 160 3.83 -8.31 -5.59
N THR A 161 4.49 -8.36 -4.43
CA THR A 161 5.13 -7.19 -3.81
C THR A 161 6.50 -7.57 -3.28
N TYR A 162 7.54 -6.85 -3.69
CA TYR A 162 8.91 -7.10 -3.25
C TYR A 162 9.55 -5.82 -2.79
N TYR A 163 9.83 -5.75 -1.49
CA TYR A 163 10.43 -4.59 -0.82
C TYR A 163 11.88 -4.87 -0.51
N THR A 164 12.73 -3.84 -0.59
CA THR A 164 14.13 -3.93 -0.12
C THR A 164 14.57 -2.62 0.52
N THR A 165 15.39 -2.71 1.55
CA THR A 165 16.01 -1.58 2.24
C THR A 165 17.33 -2.03 2.85
N GLY A 166 18.25 -1.10 2.99
CA GLY A 166 19.50 -1.32 3.74
C GLY A 166 19.34 -1.19 5.26
N ASP A 167 18.19 -0.70 5.74
CA ASP A 167 17.93 -0.46 7.17
C ASP A 167 16.55 -1.00 7.58
N LEU A 168 16.55 -2.03 8.41
CA LEU A 168 15.34 -2.62 9.01
C LEU A 168 14.96 -2.03 10.37
N THR A 169 15.71 -1.05 10.87
CA THR A 169 15.54 -0.49 12.23
C THR A 169 14.12 0.05 12.44
N TYR A 170 13.57 0.74 11.44
CA TYR A 170 12.23 1.31 11.52
C TYR A 170 11.15 0.23 11.52
N LEU A 171 11.23 -0.74 10.61
CA LEU A 171 10.30 -1.87 10.55
C LEU A 171 10.31 -2.69 11.84
N TYR A 172 11.49 -2.86 12.42
CA TYR A 172 11.63 -3.53 13.70
C TYR A 172 11.02 -2.73 14.86
N ARG A 173 11.33 -1.43 14.96
CA ARG A 173 10.77 -0.54 15.99
C ARG A 173 9.25 -0.49 15.94
N SER A 174 8.69 -0.51 14.74
CA SER A 174 7.24 -0.50 14.53
C SER A 174 6.56 -1.85 14.81
N GLY A 175 7.34 -2.94 14.98
CA GLY A 175 6.84 -4.29 15.24
C GLY A 175 6.22 -4.99 14.03
N ARG A 176 6.43 -4.48 12.80
CA ARG A 176 5.91 -5.09 11.56
C ARG A 176 6.81 -6.18 10.99
N VAL A 177 8.06 -6.26 11.47
CA VAL A 177 8.98 -7.38 11.18
C VAL A 177 9.29 -8.12 12.49
N SER A 178 9.25 -9.45 12.44
CA SER A 178 9.51 -10.30 13.61
C SER A 178 10.96 -10.16 14.14
N ARG A 179 11.18 -10.56 15.41
CA ARG A 179 12.51 -10.54 16.05
C ARG A 179 13.57 -11.36 15.30
N THR A 180 13.18 -12.40 14.58
CA THR A 180 14.08 -13.16 13.71
C THR A 180 14.59 -12.35 12.52
N GLY A 181 13.83 -11.33 12.09
CA GLY A 181 14.29 -10.32 11.13
C GLY A 181 15.37 -9.40 11.69
N MET A 182 15.43 -9.14 13.01
CA MET A 182 16.37 -8.23 13.63
C MET A 182 17.84 -8.70 13.57
N VAL A 183 18.08 -9.99 13.67
CA VAL A 183 19.45 -10.56 13.54
C VAL A 183 20.08 -10.18 12.20
N ILE A 184 19.25 -9.84 11.22
CA ILE A 184 19.65 -9.45 9.87
C ILE A 184 20.04 -7.97 9.82
N ALA A 185 19.34 -7.11 10.57
CA ALA A 185 19.54 -5.65 10.54
C ALA A 185 20.95 -5.23 11.01
N HIS A 186 21.63 -6.07 11.79
CA HIS A 186 22.99 -5.82 12.30
C HIS A 186 24.10 -6.55 11.52
N ALA A 187 23.76 -7.36 10.52
CA ALA A 187 24.78 -8.03 9.70
C ALA A 187 25.28 -7.06 8.63
N LEU A 188 26.60 -6.83 8.62
CA LEU A 188 27.25 -5.92 7.67
C LEU A 188 26.86 -6.23 6.21
N ASN A 189 26.29 -5.22 5.54
CA ASN A 189 25.95 -5.25 4.12
C ASN A 189 24.93 -6.34 3.70
N ILE A 190 24.00 -6.72 4.59
CA ILE A 190 22.88 -7.59 4.25
C ILE A 190 21.67 -6.73 3.81
N TRP A 191 21.16 -7.03 2.64
CA TRP A 191 19.95 -6.42 2.07
C TRP A 191 18.85 -7.47 1.97
N PRO A 192 17.79 -7.37 2.78
CA PRO A 192 16.68 -8.30 2.73
C PRO A 192 15.77 -8.04 1.54
N ILE A 193 15.16 -9.09 1.06
CA ILE A 193 13.97 -9.03 0.21
C ILE A 193 12.79 -9.37 1.10
N LEU A 194 11.88 -8.42 1.24
CA LEU A 194 10.68 -8.53 2.03
C LEU A 194 9.49 -8.76 1.10
N ASN A 195 8.51 -9.49 1.59
CA ASN A 195 7.23 -9.75 0.91
C ASN A 195 6.11 -9.74 1.94
N LEU A 196 4.86 -9.71 1.48
CA LEU A 196 3.69 -9.95 2.31
C LEU A 196 3.19 -11.38 2.07
N ASP A 197 2.93 -12.14 3.12
CA ASP A 197 2.28 -13.44 3.02
C ASP A 197 0.77 -13.29 2.65
N LEU A 198 0.05 -14.41 2.55
CA LEU A 198 -1.37 -14.38 2.19
C LEU A 198 -2.26 -13.73 3.24
N ASP A 199 -1.80 -13.69 4.48
CA ASP A 199 -2.49 -13.04 5.60
C ASP A 199 -2.09 -11.55 5.76
N GLY A 200 -1.18 -11.07 4.89
CA GLY A 200 -0.71 -9.68 4.89
C GLY A 200 0.39 -9.37 5.90
N HIS A 201 1.03 -10.38 6.52
CA HIS A 201 2.18 -10.14 7.38
C HIS A 201 3.46 -9.92 6.57
N LEU A 202 4.28 -8.97 7.02
CA LEU A 202 5.56 -8.70 6.39
C LEU A 202 6.59 -9.77 6.77
N ILE A 203 7.09 -10.49 5.78
CA ILE A 203 8.05 -11.58 5.94
C ILE A 203 9.36 -11.29 5.22
N VAL A 204 10.44 -11.86 5.70
CA VAL A 204 11.75 -11.86 5.03
C VAL A 204 11.83 -13.08 4.14
N GLN A 205 11.67 -12.89 2.83
CA GLN A 205 11.70 -13.99 1.87
C GLN A 205 13.11 -14.43 1.50
N ALA A 206 14.04 -13.48 1.36
CA ALA A 206 15.42 -13.76 1.03
C ALA A 206 16.36 -12.72 1.64
N LYS A 207 17.65 -13.02 1.65
CA LYS A 207 18.73 -12.18 2.17
C LYS A 207 19.89 -12.26 1.20
N GLU A 208 20.34 -11.10 0.73
CA GLU A 208 21.46 -11.03 -0.19
C GLU A 208 22.57 -10.16 0.41
N ARG A 209 23.81 -10.39 -0.01
CA ARG A 209 24.93 -9.54 0.38
C ARG A 209 25.11 -8.42 -0.64
N GLY A 210 24.71 -7.20 -0.25
CA GLY A 210 24.82 -5.99 -1.05
C GLY A 210 23.62 -5.75 -1.97
N LYS A 211 23.31 -4.47 -2.20
CA LYS A 211 22.15 -3.98 -2.96
C LYS A 211 22.07 -4.59 -4.36
N LYS A 212 23.19 -4.67 -5.08
CA LYS A 212 23.24 -5.18 -6.46
C LYS A 212 22.69 -6.61 -6.56
N LYS A 213 23.16 -7.52 -5.70
CA LYS A 213 22.67 -8.91 -5.69
C LYS A 213 21.20 -9.02 -5.30
N THR A 214 20.74 -8.13 -4.42
CA THR A 214 19.32 -8.04 -4.05
C THR A 214 18.46 -7.66 -5.24
N ILE A 215 18.88 -6.66 -6.02
CA ILE A 215 18.18 -6.26 -7.26
C ILE A 215 18.18 -7.41 -8.27
N GLU A 216 19.32 -8.05 -8.53
CA GLU A 216 19.41 -9.22 -9.42
C GLU A 216 18.47 -10.35 -8.96
N ARG A 217 18.34 -10.56 -7.66
CA ARG A 217 17.41 -11.56 -7.12
C ARG A 217 15.94 -11.16 -7.30
N ILE A 218 15.59 -9.86 -7.14
CA ILE A 218 14.23 -9.36 -7.42
C ILE A 218 13.90 -9.53 -8.90
N HIS A 219 14.81 -9.21 -9.81
CA HIS A 219 14.63 -9.46 -11.26
C HIS A 219 14.34 -10.93 -11.56
N LYS A 220 15.09 -11.85 -10.93
CA LYS A 220 14.83 -13.28 -11.06
C LYS A 220 13.42 -13.66 -10.56
N ILE A 221 12.99 -13.10 -9.43
CA ILE A 221 11.64 -13.36 -8.90
C ILE A 221 10.58 -12.84 -9.87
N ILE A 222 10.76 -11.66 -10.44
CA ILE A 222 9.84 -11.09 -11.44
C ILE A 222 9.76 -12.01 -12.66
N SER A 223 10.90 -12.51 -13.17
CA SER A 223 10.92 -13.44 -14.32
C SER A 223 10.19 -14.75 -14.06
N GLU A 224 10.13 -15.20 -12.81
CA GLU A 224 9.45 -16.45 -12.42
C GLU A 224 7.94 -16.27 -12.18
N LEU A 225 7.51 -15.06 -11.77
CA LEU A 225 6.17 -14.82 -11.26
C LEU A 225 5.33 -13.88 -12.12
N CYS A 226 5.92 -12.94 -12.84
CA CYS A 226 5.17 -11.99 -13.64
C CYS A 226 4.42 -12.70 -14.79
N VAL A 227 3.24 -12.21 -15.10
CA VAL A 227 2.38 -12.73 -16.18
C VAL A 227 1.99 -11.52 -17.05
N ASP A 228 2.13 -11.67 -18.36
CA ASP A 228 1.74 -10.66 -19.37
C ASP A 228 2.21 -9.23 -19.04
N PRO A 229 3.53 -9.01 -18.87
CA PRO A 229 4.07 -7.70 -18.46
C PRO A 229 3.74 -6.59 -19.48
N GLU A 230 3.62 -6.90 -20.76
CA GLU A 230 3.25 -5.97 -21.83
C GLU A 230 1.84 -5.38 -21.68
N ASP A 231 0.96 -6.06 -20.93
CA ASP A 231 -0.42 -5.64 -20.71
C ASP A 231 -0.61 -4.87 -19.40
N GLN A 232 0.42 -4.76 -18.57
CA GLN A 232 0.30 -4.15 -17.26
C GLN A 232 1.30 -3.01 -17.00
N THR A 233 0.96 -2.17 -16.04
CA THR A 233 1.84 -1.17 -15.45
C THR A 233 2.61 -1.79 -14.29
N LEU A 234 3.93 -1.62 -14.26
CA LEU A 234 4.76 -1.87 -13.09
C LEU A 234 4.58 -0.71 -12.10
N TYR A 235 4.35 -1.00 -10.82
CA TYR A 235 4.30 0.04 -9.80
C TYR A 235 5.57 0.01 -8.97
N ILE A 236 6.22 1.16 -8.84
CA ILE A 236 7.43 1.34 -8.03
C ILE A 236 7.12 2.38 -6.97
N CYS A 237 7.35 2.04 -5.70
CA CYS A 237 7.32 3.03 -4.63
C CYS A 237 8.66 3.13 -3.91
N HIS A 238 8.92 4.30 -3.32
CA HIS A 238 10.18 4.55 -2.62
C HIS A 238 10.01 5.52 -1.46
N SER A 239 10.89 5.43 -0.48
CA SER A 239 10.99 6.35 0.64
C SER A 239 12.22 7.25 0.49
N ASP A 240 12.05 8.33 -0.30
CA ASP A 240 13.01 9.42 -0.54
C ASP A 240 14.34 8.97 -1.18
N ILE A 241 14.24 8.12 -2.21
CA ILE A 241 15.34 7.66 -3.08
C ILE A 241 14.87 7.61 -4.53
N ALA A 242 14.33 8.73 -5.04
CA ALA A 242 13.66 8.78 -6.35
C ALA A 242 14.54 8.32 -7.51
N GLU A 243 15.76 8.86 -7.63
CA GLU A 243 16.68 8.54 -8.73
C GLU A 243 16.99 7.04 -8.81
N GLU A 244 17.21 6.40 -7.64
CA GLU A 244 17.48 4.96 -7.56
C GLU A 244 16.23 4.12 -7.88
N ALA A 245 15.07 4.58 -7.47
CA ALA A 245 13.79 3.92 -7.75
C ALA A 245 13.41 4.03 -9.23
N GLU A 246 13.67 5.19 -9.87
CA GLU A 246 13.48 5.37 -11.31
C GLU A 246 14.40 4.44 -12.11
N GLN A 247 15.70 4.39 -11.77
CA GLN A 247 16.62 3.46 -12.43
C GLN A 247 16.17 2.00 -12.27
N PHE A 248 15.73 1.62 -11.06
CA PHE A 248 15.24 0.27 -10.79
C PHE A 248 14.00 -0.08 -11.61
N GLY A 249 13.03 0.84 -11.72
CA GLY A 249 11.83 0.63 -12.51
C GLY A 249 12.10 0.55 -14.01
N GLU A 250 12.97 1.43 -14.54
CA GLU A 250 13.34 1.42 -15.96
C GLU A 250 14.12 0.14 -16.33
N ASP A 251 15.00 -0.34 -15.46
CA ASP A 251 15.73 -1.59 -15.69
C ASP A 251 14.75 -2.78 -15.77
N ILE A 252 13.79 -2.85 -14.86
CA ILE A 252 12.74 -3.89 -14.88
C ILE A 252 11.87 -3.75 -16.14
N LYS A 253 11.39 -2.55 -16.45
CA LYS A 253 10.58 -2.30 -17.66
C LYS A 253 11.29 -2.76 -18.92
N LYS A 254 12.55 -2.39 -19.06
CA LYS A 254 13.37 -2.75 -20.22
C LYS A 254 13.61 -4.25 -20.34
N GLU A 255 13.87 -4.92 -19.20
CA GLU A 255 14.18 -6.35 -19.19
C GLU A 255 12.96 -7.21 -19.47
N PHE A 256 11.80 -6.86 -18.89
CA PHE A 256 10.59 -7.70 -18.94
C PHE A 256 9.51 -7.20 -19.89
N GLY A 257 9.65 -5.98 -20.42
CA GLY A 257 8.72 -5.44 -21.42
C GLY A 257 7.41 -4.90 -20.83
N PHE A 258 7.41 -4.42 -19.57
CA PHE A 258 6.22 -3.78 -19.00
C PHE A 258 5.74 -2.61 -19.86
N ARG A 259 4.42 -2.50 -20.04
CA ARG A 259 3.80 -1.43 -20.83
C ARG A 259 4.17 -0.06 -20.31
N ASP A 260 4.15 0.14 -18.98
CA ASP A 260 4.45 1.40 -18.32
C ASP A 260 5.00 1.21 -16.92
N VAL A 261 5.51 2.28 -16.30
CA VAL A 261 5.91 2.31 -14.88
C VAL A 261 5.22 3.46 -14.19
N PHE A 262 4.59 3.18 -13.07
CA PHE A 262 4.01 4.19 -12.18
C PHE A 262 4.90 4.35 -10.95
N TYR A 263 5.46 5.55 -10.79
CA TYR A 263 6.31 5.88 -9.65
C TYR A 263 5.53 6.65 -8.60
N THR A 264 5.70 6.28 -7.33
CA THR A 264 5.10 6.99 -6.21
C THR A 264 5.99 7.01 -4.99
N TYR A 265 5.82 8.04 -4.16
CA TYR A 265 6.42 8.10 -2.84
C TYR A 265 5.66 7.21 -1.86
N ILE A 266 6.40 6.59 -0.95
CA ILE A 266 5.82 6.01 0.25
C ILE A 266 5.41 7.16 1.17
N GLY A 267 4.13 7.26 1.47
CA GLY A 267 3.53 8.31 2.29
C GLY A 267 3.89 8.20 3.77
N THR A 268 3.42 9.17 4.56
CA THR A 268 3.79 9.28 5.98
C THR A 268 3.36 8.09 6.82
N THR A 269 2.22 7.45 6.48
CA THR A 269 1.71 6.27 7.21
C THR A 269 2.63 5.06 7.09
N ILE A 270 2.97 4.67 5.88
CA ILE A 270 3.88 3.54 5.64
C ILE A 270 5.31 3.94 5.98
N GLY A 271 5.73 5.17 5.60
CA GLY A 271 7.05 5.73 5.82
C GLY A 271 7.46 5.78 7.29
N SER A 272 6.53 6.12 8.20
CA SER A 272 6.77 6.08 9.65
C SER A 272 7.25 4.71 10.15
N ASN A 273 6.81 3.65 9.47
CA ASN A 273 7.12 2.28 9.86
C ASN A 273 8.31 1.69 9.13
N CYS A 274 8.60 2.10 7.90
CA CYS A 274 9.69 1.56 7.09
C CYS A 274 10.94 2.43 7.05
N GLY A 275 10.82 3.74 7.35
CA GLY A 275 11.93 4.70 7.28
C GLY A 275 12.35 5.07 5.87
N PRO A 276 13.36 5.95 5.75
CA PRO A 276 13.93 6.35 4.46
C PRO A 276 14.77 5.23 3.83
N GLY A 277 14.89 5.22 2.49
CA GLY A 277 15.78 4.31 1.76
C GLY A 277 15.17 2.97 1.37
N LEU A 278 13.85 2.78 1.54
CA LEU A 278 13.15 1.60 1.03
C LEU A 278 12.69 1.84 -0.41
N MET A 279 12.75 0.82 -1.23
CA MET A 279 12.09 0.75 -2.53
C MET A 279 11.36 -0.58 -2.71
N ALA A 280 10.31 -0.57 -3.52
CA ALA A 280 9.52 -1.76 -3.80
C ALA A 280 8.97 -1.78 -5.21
N ALA A 281 8.80 -2.99 -5.75
CA ALA A 281 8.14 -3.27 -7.01
C ALA A 281 6.86 -4.07 -6.77
N PHE A 282 5.79 -3.71 -7.51
CA PHE A 282 4.49 -4.37 -7.46
C PHE A 282 4.02 -4.67 -8.89
N PHE A 283 3.52 -5.86 -9.08
CA PHE A 283 3.04 -6.33 -10.39
C PHE A 283 1.99 -7.43 -10.22
N VAL A 284 1.18 -7.62 -11.23
CA VAL A 284 0.25 -8.75 -11.29
C VAL A 284 1.00 -9.98 -11.80
N GLY A 285 0.86 -11.09 -11.13
CA GLY A 285 1.57 -12.31 -11.47
C GLY A 285 0.83 -13.57 -11.05
N LYS A 286 1.58 -14.67 -10.95
CA LYS A 286 1.07 -15.90 -10.35
C LYS A 286 0.56 -15.62 -8.94
N LYS A 287 -0.44 -16.38 -8.51
CA LYS A 287 -0.96 -16.29 -7.16
C LYS A 287 0.18 -16.44 -6.14
N ARG A 288 0.24 -15.51 -5.18
CA ARG A 288 1.19 -15.60 -4.07
C ARG A 288 0.98 -16.92 -3.32
N THR A 289 2.07 -17.50 -2.86
CA THR A 289 2.09 -18.67 -1.96
C THR A 289 2.74 -18.27 -0.65
N ASN A 290 2.35 -18.91 0.45
CA ASN A 290 2.98 -18.70 1.76
C ASN A 290 4.43 -19.17 1.76
#